data_fcc9a05541e5b97f9a48ea795409d613
#
_entry.id   fcc9a05541e5b97f9a48ea795409d613
#
_cell.length_a   1.000
_cell.length_b   1.000
_cell.length_c   1.000
_cell.angle_alpha   90.00
_cell.angle_beta   90.00
_cell.angle_gamma   90.00
#
_symmetry.space_group_name_H-M   'P 1'
#
loop_
_entity.id
_entity.type
_entity.pdbx_description
1 polymer ?
#
loop_
_entity_poly.entity_id
_entity_poly.type
_entity_poly.pdbx_seq_one_letter_code
_entity_poly.pdbx_strand_id
1 'polypeptide(L)'
;MEMDIDYKAIGVRIKAARIRKGVTQGCIAKITGLSTPHISNIETGNTKLGLPTIIHLANVLDVSVDELLCDNIHRSEKIFHNELSDLLNGCTVDELHIIVDLAKVIKKAGINSVKKTRGRRRKVTATV
;
A
#
# COMPACT_ATOMS: atom_id res chain seq x y z
N MET A 1 9.83 7.23 25.20
CA MET A 1 9.36 6.07 24.54
C MET A 1 9.72 6.11 23.07
N GLU A 2 10.33 5.08 22.61
CA GLU A 2 10.76 5.07 21.25
C GLU A 2 9.80 4.33 20.37
N MET A 3 9.48 4.88 19.24
CA MET A 3 8.59 4.23 18.33
C MET A 3 9.42 3.60 17.23
N ASP A 4 9.18 2.33 16.98
CA ASP A 4 9.90 1.62 15.95
C ASP A 4 9.06 1.65 14.69
N ILE A 5 9.48 2.46 13.74
CA ILE A 5 8.77 2.60 12.47
C ILE A 5 9.26 1.55 11.47
N ASP A 6 8.33 0.86 10.86
CA ASP A 6 8.67 -0.13 9.85
C ASP A 6 8.85 0.57 8.50
N TYR A 7 10.05 1.06 8.25
CA TYR A 7 10.38 1.76 7.01
C TYR A 7 10.31 0.84 5.80
N LYS A 8 10.53 -0.45 6.02
CA LYS A 8 10.45 -1.41 4.93
C LYS A 8 9.01 -1.53 4.42
N ALA A 9 8.05 -1.56 5.32
CA ALA A 9 6.64 -1.61 4.93
C ALA A 9 6.24 -0.35 4.17
N ILE A 10 6.72 0.81 4.62
CA ILE A 10 6.47 2.06 3.92
C ILE A 10 7.09 2.00 2.52
N GLY A 11 8.32 1.53 2.41
CA GLY A 11 8.99 1.43 1.12
C GLY A 11 8.27 0.51 0.15
N VAL A 12 7.74 -0.60 0.64
CA VAL A 12 6.96 -1.53 -0.19
C VAL A 12 5.72 -0.83 -0.76
N ARG A 13 5.06 -0.04 0.06
CA ARG A 13 3.87 0.68 -0.40
C ARG A 13 4.20 1.79 -1.38
N ILE A 14 5.31 2.46 -1.18
CA ILE A 14 5.77 3.48 -2.12
C ILE A 14 6.09 2.84 -3.47
N LYS A 15 6.81 1.71 -3.44
CA LYS A 15 7.14 1.01 -4.67
C LYS A 15 5.89 0.52 -5.39
N ALA A 16 4.94 -0.02 -4.65
CA ALA A 16 3.69 -0.50 -5.24
C ALA A 16 2.92 0.64 -5.91
N ALA A 17 2.86 1.79 -5.24
CA ALA A 17 2.18 2.96 -5.80
C ALA A 17 2.89 3.45 -7.06
N ARG A 18 4.22 3.44 -7.04
CA ARG A 18 5.01 3.85 -8.21
C ARG A 18 4.75 2.93 -9.40
N ILE A 19 4.78 1.63 -9.16
CA ILE A 19 4.57 0.65 -10.23
C ILE A 19 3.15 0.77 -10.77
N ARG A 20 2.18 0.96 -9.87
CA ARG A 20 0.78 1.12 -10.28
C ARG A 20 0.60 2.35 -11.14
N LYS A 21 1.37 3.40 -10.88
CA LYS A 21 1.31 4.61 -11.67
C LYS A 21 2.07 4.45 -13.00
N GLY A 22 2.89 3.43 -13.10
CA GLY A 22 3.61 3.15 -14.35
C GLY A 22 4.86 3.98 -14.57
N VAL A 23 5.49 4.46 -13.50
CA VAL A 23 6.69 5.28 -13.63
C VAL A 23 7.89 4.59 -13.02
N THR A 24 9.08 5.01 -13.47
CA THR A 24 10.34 4.43 -13.00
C THR A 24 10.86 5.15 -11.77
N GLN A 25 11.81 4.54 -11.09
CA GLN A 25 12.50 5.20 -9.98
C GLN A 25 13.18 6.49 -10.45
N GLY A 26 13.77 6.46 -11.65
CA GLY A 26 14.40 7.65 -12.21
C GLY A 26 13.41 8.78 -12.43
N CYS A 27 12.21 8.44 -12.86
CA CYS A 27 11.17 9.43 -13.07
C CYS A 27 10.79 10.12 -11.75
N ILE A 28 10.58 9.32 -10.72
CA ILE A 28 10.24 9.85 -9.39
C ILE A 28 11.39 10.69 -8.84
N ALA A 29 12.61 10.23 -9.04
CA ALA A 29 13.79 10.96 -8.58
C ALA A 29 13.83 12.35 -9.22
N LYS A 30 13.56 12.41 -10.52
CA LYS A 30 13.58 13.67 -11.22
C LYS A 30 12.51 14.63 -10.73
N ILE A 31 11.31 14.14 -10.51
CA ILE A 31 10.21 14.98 -10.05
C ILE A 31 10.44 15.45 -8.61
N THR A 32 10.97 14.60 -7.76
CA THR A 32 11.14 14.94 -6.35
C THR A 32 12.45 15.68 -6.07
N GLY A 33 13.39 15.67 -7.00
CA GLY A 33 14.69 16.27 -6.76
C GLY A 33 15.62 15.36 -5.96
N LEU A 34 15.23 14.12 -5.73
CA LEU A 34 16.06 13.16 -5.03
C LEU A 34 16.84 12.33 -6.04
N SER A 35 17.91 11.69 -5.59
CA SER A 35 18.68 10.82 -6.48
C SER A 35 17.99 9.48 -6.65
N THR A 36 18.27 8.82 -7.76
CA THR A 36 17.70 7.49 -8.00
C THR A 36 18.15 6.48 -6.93
N PRO A 37 19.42 6.44 -6.51
CA PRO A 37 19.81 5.57 -5.41
C PRO A 37 19.06 5.88 -4.12
N HIS A 38 18.73 7.15 -3.87
CA HIS A 38 17.98 7.52 -2.68
C HIS A 38 16.55 6.94 -2.76
N ILE A 39 15.92 7.05 -3.94
CA ILE A 39 14.60 6.46 -4.14
C ILE A 39 14.66 4.94 -3.92
N SER A 40 15.69 4.29 -4.44
CA SER A 40 15.86 2.86 -4.25
C SER A 40 15.98 2.50 -2.77
N ASN A 41 16.74 3.29 -2.02
CA ASN A 41 16.89 3.05 -0.58
C ASN A 41 15.59 3.27 0.18
N ILE A 42 14.79 4.22 -0.27
CA ILE A 42 13.47 4.43 0.32
C ILE A 42 12.58 3.21 0.08
N GLU A 43 12.56 2.71 -1.14
CA GLU A 43 11.68 1.59 -1.50
C GLU A 43 12.11 0.28 -0.82
N THR A 44 13.38 0.14 -0.49
CA THR A 44 13.85 -1.05 0.20
C THR A 44 13.86 -0.93 1.72
N GLY A 45 13.53 0.26 2.23
CA GLY A 45 13.48 0.48 3.66
C GLY A 45 14.84 0.70 4.30
N ASN A 46 15.86 1.00 3.48
CA ASN A 46 17.20 1.18 4.00
C ASN A 46 17.49 2.59 4.50
N THR A 47 16.53 3.48 4.42
CA THR A 47 16.72 4.84 4.90
C THR A 47 15.47 5.30 5.63
N LYS A 48 15.68 6.18 6.60
CA LYS A 48 14.55 6.75 7.33
C LYS A 48 13.99 7.91 6.54
N LEU A 49 12.66 7.97 6.49
CA LEU A 49 11.98 9.02 5.76
C LEU A 49 11.51 10.09 6.71
N GLY A 50 11.73 11.34 6.33
CA GLY A 50 11.15 12.45 7.07
C GLY A 50 9.74 12.71 6.58
N LEU A 51 8.98 13.41 7.38
CA LEU A 51 7.60 13.75 7.04
C LEU A 51 7.48 14.51 5.72
N PRO A 52 8.32 15.52 5.45
CA PRO A 52 8.22 16.24 4.18
C PRO A 52 8.40 15.33 2.97
N THR A 53 9.31 14.36 3.06
CA THR A 53 9.56 13.44 1.96
C THR A 53 8.36 12.53 1.72
N ILE A 54 7.75 12.04 2.80
CA ILE A 54 6.58 11.19 2.70
C ILE A 54 5.41 11.95 2.04
N ILE A 55 5.19 13.18 2.47
CA ILE A 55 4.12 13.99 1.91
C ILE A 55 4.36 14.27 0.43
N HIS A 56 5.60 14.60 0.08
CA HIS A 56 5.94 14.87 -1.32
C HIS A 56 5.73 13.64 -2.19
N LEU A 57 6.17 12.48 -1.71
CA LEU A 57 6.00 11.24 -2.46
C LEU A 57 4.52 10.88 -2.61
N ALA A 58 3.74 11.08 -1.56
CA ALA A 58 2.30 10.82 -1.63
C ALA A 58 1.64 11.68 -2.70
N ASN A 59 2.02 12.95 -2.74
CA ASN A 59 1.46 13.86 -3.74
C ASN A 59 1.89 13.48 -5.15
N VAL A 60 3.16 13.14 -5.35
CA VAL A 60 3.66 12.77 -6.66
C VAL A 60 3.04 11.46 -7.15
N LEU A 61 2.85 10.52 -6.24
CA LEU A 61 2.28 9.21 -6.58
C LEU A 61 0.75 9.22 -6.58
N ASP A 62 0.16 10.33 -6.17
CA ASP A 62 -1.30 10.50 -6.10
C ASP A 62 -1.94 9.45 -5.20
N VAL A 63 -1.36 9.27 -4.02
CA VAL A 63 -1.92 8.39 -3.00
C VAL A 63 -1.98 9.16 -1.71
N SER A 64 -2.76 8.68 -0.74
CA SER A 64 -2.83 9.34 0.55
C SER A 64 -1.65 8.92 1.41
N VAL A 65 -1.26 9.78 2.33
CA VAL A 65 -0.23 9.45 3.30
C VAL A 65 -0.70 8.26 4.14
N ASP A 66 -2.00 8.19 4.43
CA ASP A 66 -2.55 7.07 5.19
C ASP A 66 -2.27 5.74 4.52
N GLU A 67 -2.37 5.70 3.20
CA GLU A 67 -2.11 4.47 2.46
C GLU A 67 -0.66 4.04 2.63
N LEU A 68 0.27 4.97 2.64
CA LEU A 68 1.68 4.66 2.78
C LEU A 68 2.06 4.23 4.20
N LEU A 69 1.36 4.77 5.20
CA LEU A 69 1.70 4.54 6.60
C LEU A 69 0.85 3.52 7.31
N CYS A 70 -0.13 2.94 6.64
CA CYS A 70 -1.14 2.12 7.31
C CYS A 70 -0.54 0.93 8.08
N ASP A 71 0.58 0.39 7.64
CA ASP A 71 1.21 -0.72 8.35
C ASP A 71 1.80 -0.30 9.69
N ASN A 72 2.02 1.00 9.87
CA ASN A 72 2.62 1.55 11.08
C ASN A 72 1.59 2.17 12.02
N ILE A 73 0.33 2.24 11.62
CA ILE A 73 -0.71 2.85 12.42
C ILE A 73 -1.55 1.76 13.06
N HIS A 74 -1.48 1.66 14.37
CA HIS A 74 -2.18 0.61 15.09
C HIS A 74 -3.69 0.58 14.90
N ARG A 75 -4.28 1.72 14.59
CA ARG A 75 -5.73 1.79 14.45
C ARG A 75 -6.22 1.68 13.01
N SER A 76 -5.31 1.51 12.05
CA SER A 76 -5.70 1.43 10.64
C SER A 76 -6.67 0.29 10.38
N GLU A 77 -6.35 -0.88 10.92
CA GLU A 77 -7.21 -2.04 10.72
C GLU A 77 -8.61 -1.80 11.24
N LYS A 78 -8.71 -1.20 12.42
CA LYS A 78 -10.01 -0.91 13.03
C LYS A 78 -10.79 0.10 12.18
N ILE A 79 -10.11 1.10 11.63
CA ILE A 79 -10.75 2.10 10.78
C ILE A 79 -11.32 1.42 9.54
N PHE A 80 -10.56 0.54 8.90
CA PHE A 80 -11.04 -0.17 7.72
C PHE A 80 -12.22 -1.09 8.05
N HIS A 81 -12.18 -1.74 9.22
CA HIS A 81 -13.30 -2.57 9.65
C HIS A 81 -14.55 -1.72 9.85
N ASN A 82 -14.41 -0.53 10.40
CA ASN A 82 -15.56 0.35 10.61
C ASN A 82 -16.12 0.85 9.28
N GLU A 83 -15.25 1.21 8.34
CA GLU A 83 -15.68 1.64 7.01
C GLU A 83 -16.44 0.52 6.31
N LEU A 84 -15.93 -0.70 6.39
CA LEU A 84 -16.57 -1.84 5.76
C LEU A 84 -17.94 -2.09 6.41
N SER A 85 -17.99 -2.02 7.74
CA SER A 85 -19.24 -2.21 8.47
C SER A 85 -20.28 -1.18 8.05
N ASP A 86 -19.86 0.08 7.89
CA ASP A 86 -20.76 1.14 7.47
C ASP A 86 -21.30 0.88 6.05
N LEU A 87 -20.44 0.38 5.16
CA LEU A 87 -20.85 0.07 3.81
C LEU A 87 -21.87 -1.07 3.80
N LEU A 88 -21.75 -2.00 4.72
CA LEU A 88 -22.66 -3.15 4.77
C LEU A 88 -24.01 -2.82 5.39
N ASN A 89 -24.10 -1.71 6.13
CA ASN A 89 -25.35 -1.30 6.71
C ASN A 89 -26.34 -0.93 5.61
N GLY A 90 -27.53 -1.44 5.68
CA GLY A 90 -28.55 -1.15 4.69
C GLY A 90 -28.55 -2.07 3.49
N CYS A 91 -27.60 -2.99 3.42
CA CYS A 91 -27.59 -3.96 2.32
C CYS A 91 -28.65 -5.03 2.53
N THR A 92 -29.23 -5.49 1.44
CA THR A 92 -30.16 -6.61 1.50
C THR A 92 -29.37 -7.89 1.71
N VAL A 93 -30.06 -8.97 2.06
CA VAL A 93 -29.42 -10.26 2.25
C VAL A 93 -28.74 -10.73 0.96
N ASP A 94 -29.37 -10.49 -0.18
CA ASP A 94 -28.79 -10.89 -1.47
C ASP A 94 -27.51 -10.10 -1.74
N GLU A 95 -27.52 -8.80 -1.46
CA GLU A 95 -26.32 -7.98 -1.62
C GLU A 95 -25.21 -8.44 -0.70
N LEU A 96 -25.52 -8.80 0.53
CA LEU A 96 -24.52 -9.29 1.47
C LEU A 96 -23.90 -10.59 0.99
N HIS A 97 -24.71 -11.50 0.40
CA HIS A 97 -24.18 -12.74 -0.15
C HIS A 97 -23.18 -12.46 -1.26
N ILE A 98 -23.50 -11.54 -2.15
CA ILE A 98 -22.62 -11.18 -3.25
C ILE A 98 -21.31 -10.59 -2.71
N ILE A 99 -21.41 -9.71 -1.74
CA ILE A 99 -20.23 -9.08 -1.14
C ILE A 99 -19.34 -10.12 -0.47
N VAL A 100 -19.94 -11.06 0.25
CA VAL A 100 -19.17 -12.12 0.92
C VAL A 100 -18.47 -13.00 -0.11
N ASP A 101 -19.19 -13.38 -1.17
CA ASP A 101 -18.59 -14.22 -2.20
C ASP A 101 -17.43 -13.52 -2.88
N LEU A 102 -17.58 -12.23 -3.17
CA LEU A 102 -16.53 -11.46 -3.78
C LEU A 102 -15.32 -11.34 -2.84
N ALA A 103 -15.58 -11.09 -1.56
CA ALA A 103 -14.51 -10.99 -0.56
C ALA A 103 -13.73 -12.30 -0.46
N LYS A 104 -14.42 -13.45 -0.55
CA LYS A 104 -13.74 -14.75 -0.53
C LYS A 104 -12.81 -14.91 -1.72
N VAL A 105 -13.24 -14.45 -2.89
CA VAL A 105 -12.41 -14.53 -4.08
C VAL A 105 -11.16 -13.66 -3.93
N ILE A 106 -11.34 -12.44 -3.45
CA ILE A 106 -10.24 -11.52 -3.25
C ILE A 106 -9.24 -12.09 -2.23
N LYS A 107 -9.74 -12.61 -1.13
CA LYS A 107 -8.88 -13.16 -0.09
C LYS A 107 -8.07 -14.34 -0.61
N LYS A 108 -8.72 -15.19 -1.40
CA LYS A 108 -8.05 -16.36 -1.91
C LYS A 108 -6.97 -16.04 -2.91
N ALA A 109 -7.21 -15.11 -3.80
CA ALA A 109 -6.26 -14.77 -4.86
C ALA A 109 -5.40 -13.56 -4.56
N GLY A 110 -6.01 -12.49 -4.12
CA GLY A 110 -5.32 -11.21 -3.97
C GLY A 110 -4.32 -11.17 -2.84
N ILE A 111 -4.74 -11.51 -1.66
CA ILE A 111 -3.86 -11.41 -0.51
C ILE A 111 -2.71 -12.38 -0.61
N ASN A 112 -2.99 -13.59 -1.07
CA ASN A 112 -1.94 -14.58 -1.25
C ASN A 112 -0.93 -14.12 -2.30
N SER A 113 -1.41 -13.46 -3.34
CA SER A 113 -0.52 -12.93 -4.36
C SER A 113 0.38 -11.84 -3.81
N VAL A 114 -0.15 -10.98 -2.99
CA VAL A 114 0.63 -9.91 -2.39
C VAL A 114 1.71 -10.49 -1.47
N LYS A 115 1.35 -11.47 -0.67
CA LYS A 115 2.32 -12.10 0.21
C LYS A 115 3.41 -12.80 -0.58
N LYS A 116 3.05 -13.47 -1.65
CA LYS A 116 4.03 -14.14 -2.48
C LYS A 116 4.94 -13.15 -3.15
N THR A 117 4.41 -12.05 -3.61
CA THR A 117 5.19 -11.02 -4.26
C THR A 117 6.26 -10.50 -3.33
N ARG A 118 5.90 -10.40 -2.01
CA ARG A 118 6.90 -9.98 -1.10
C ARG A 118 7.98 -10.99 -1.00
N GLY A 119 7.67 -12.25 -1.03
CA GLY A 119 8.63 -13.33 -0.93
C GLY A 119 9.37 -13.52 -2.20
N ARG A 120 8.74 -13.49 -3.35
CA ARG A 120 9.44 -13.80 -4.47
C ARG A 120 8.90 -13.19 -5.63
N ARG A 121 8.46 -12.41 -5.76
CA ARG A 121 8.04 -11.72 -6.80
C ARG A 121 7.40 -12.37 -7.85
N ARG A 122 6.78 -12.92 -8.06
CA ARG A 122 6.26 -13.58 -8.96
C ARG A 122 5.22 -12.95 -9.60
N LYS A 123 4.85 -13.05 -10.44
CA LYS A 123 3.95 -12.53 -11.10
C LYS A 123 2.73 -12.70 -10.69
N VAL A 124 2.22 -12.08 -10.52
CA VAL A 124 1.11 -12.15 -10.02
C VAL A 124 0.09 -12.23 -10.80
N THR A 125 -0.17 -12.15 -11.36
CA THR A 125 -1.11 -12.25 -12.13
C THR A 125 -2.23 -12.47 -11.90
N ALA A 126 -2.54 -12.46 -11.73
CA ALA A 126 -3.44 -12.63 -11.55
C ALA A 126 -4.44 -12.51 -11.53
N THR A 127 -4.81 -12.48 -11.66
CA THR A 127 -5.55 -12.45 -11.62
C THR A 127 -6.50 -12.35 -11.65
N VAL A 128 -6.87 -12.35 -11.82
CA VAL A 128 -7.81 -12.21 -11.71
C VAL A 128 -8.42 -12.50 -11.83
#